data_e4bdfd9d2a5172b6b7e4325e554ff53c
#
_entry.id   e4bdfd9d2a5172b6b7e4325e554ff53c
#
_cell.length_a   1.000
_cell.length_b   1.000
_cell.length_c   1.000
_cell.angle_alpha   90.00
_cell.angle_beta   90.00
_cell.angle_gamma   90.00
#
_symmetry.space_group_name_H-M   'P 1'
#
loop_
_entity.id
_entity.type
_entity.pdbx_description
1 polymer ?
#
loop_
_entity_poly.entity_id
_entity_poly.type
_entity_poly.pdbx_seq_one_letter_code
_entity_poly.pdbx_strand_id
1 'polypeptide(L)'
;MSSFDKLHIKSKTVLAPPSAAATPYRFDTRANLRQEMEERKQRFEDKKEVRGHMAEVLKKLVSNVAFFDNTHIFTPHHDVPDDSSLRLIVLAPEQFYLRTESRLAFDGVLDHVRNHGAKSRYHSNRLIFLAPDHGVLTQLRDCIRIALAWNSIVEDVRTMRLVLDNLQTQQAKEELQATEDVLQRVAQECYKWLLCPVQNNPTVAKLTVDVFPLNTSGATLESEIEQVCINNELVITAWSPIHLREELKKRYWKDNKPAFGAKAFWDDMLRYIYLPRLKNRSVLEQAIVKGASSRDFFGTAYVYHDKKFDGFKLCDANVQLDDTLLLIEPDIAKAYEAAHSLVTPSAEPTPPGSSPSGSTPRTFHGSVAINASTAKIGMVQVAEEIIAVLAA
;
A
#
# COMPACT_ATOMS: atom_id res chain seq x y z
N MET A 1 -26.03 -58.25 -64.49
CA MET A 1 -25.73 -56.86 -64.71
C MET A 1 -25.22 -56.30 -63.37
N SER A 2 -24.04 -55.77 -63.52
CA SER A 2 -23.30 -54.83 -62.63
C SER A 2 -22.67 -55.38 -61.36
N SER A 3 -21.41 -55.48 -61.53
CA SER A 3 -20.32 -55.80 -60.64
C SER A 3 -20.12 -54.74 -59.60
N PHE A 4 -19.86 -55.08 -58.31
CA PHE A 4 -19.29 -54.22 -57.31
C PHE A 4 -17.86 -54.69 -57.00
N ASP A 5 -16.92 -53.90 -57.44
CA ASP A 5 -15.50 -54.07 -57.18
C ASP A 5 -15.19 -53.86 -55.71
N LYS A 6 -14.53 -54.83 -55.12
CA LYS A 6 -13.95 -54.77 -53.77
C LYS A 6 -12.71 -53.92 -53.77
N LEU A 7 -12.77 -52.74 -53.19
CA LEU A 7 -11.62 -51.88 -52.84
C LEU A 7 -10.86 -52.48 -51.65
N HIS A 8 -9.71 -53.04 -51.92
CA HIS A 8 -8.72 -53.47 -50.94
C HIS A 8 -7.98 -52.22 -50.42
N ILE A 9 -8.30 -51.76 -49.20
CA ILE A 9 -7.51 -50.80 -48.51
C ILE A 9 -6.33 -51.49 -47.84
N LYS A 10 -5.14 -51.35 -48.42
CA LYS A 10 -3.88 -51.72 -47.80
C LYS A 10 -3.58 -50.67 -46.71
N SER A 11 -3.66 -51.10 -45.46
CA SER A 11 -3.13 -50.32 -44.33
C SER A 11 -1.60 -50.20 -44.49
N LYS A 12 -1.12 -49.01 -44.85
CA LYS A 12 0.27 -48.63 -44.69
C LYS A 12 0.52 -48.38 -43.21
N THR A 13 1.23 -49.28 -42.56
CA THR A 13 1.87 -49.03 -41.27
C THR A 13 2.90 -47.93 -41.50
N VAL A 14 2.55 -46.70 -41.03
CA VAL A 14 3.50 -45.60 -40.96
C VAL A 14 4.41 -45.92 -39.78
N LEU A 15 5.59 -46.42 -40.06
CA LEU A 15 6.67 -46.43 -39.08
C LEU A 15 6.96 -45.00 -38.70
N ALA A 16 6.72 -44.66 -37.40
CA ALA A 16 7.20 -43.43 -36.82
C ALA A 16 8.71 -43.31 -37.05
N PRO A 17 9.23 -42.18 -37.47
CA PRO A 17 10.67 -42.00 -37.60
C PRO A 17 11.31 -42.21 -36.22
N PRO A 18 12.51 -42.83 -36.16
CA PRO A 18 13.22 -43.01 -34.93
C PRO A 18 13.38 -41.60 -34.27
N SER A 19 13.04 -41.48 -33.00
CA SER A 19 13.36 -40.33 -32.19
C SER A 19 14.86 -40.06 -32.36
N ALA A 20 15.19 -39.07 -33.18
CA ALA A 20 16.54 -38.58 -33.27
C ALA A 20 16.87 -38.00 -31.89
N ALA A 21 17.63 -38.74 -31.11
CA ALA A 21 18.31 -38.18 -29.96
C ALA A 21 19.04 -36.94 -30.48
N ALA A 22 18.60 -35.78 -30.07
CA ALA A 22 19.20 -34.53 -30.50
C ALA A 22 20.68 -34.57 -30.15
N THR A 23 21.52 -34.68 -31.18
CA THR A 23 22.97 -34.66 -31.02
C THR A 23 23.34 -33.31 -30.42
N PRO A 24 24.08 -33.27 -29.29
CA PRO A 24 24.41 -31.99 -28.67
C PRO A 24 25.26 -31.15 -29.65
N TYR A 25 24.85 -29.91 -29.86
CA TYR A 25 25.56 -28.99 -30.74
C TYR A 25 26.85 -28.53 -30.04
N ARG A 26 28.01 -28.67 -30.70
CA ARG A 26 29.33 -28.31 -30.15
C ARG A 26 29.85 -27.04 -30.82
N PHE A 27 30.23 -26.08 -30.01
CA PHE A 27 30.91 -24.86 -30.47
C PHE A 27 32.44 -25.04 -30.50
N ASP A 28 33.08 -24.62 -31.57
CA ASP A 28 34.51 -24.75 -31.74
C ASP A 28 35.33 -23.51 -31.38
N THR A 29 34.69 -22.33 -31.27
CA THR A 29 35.40 -21.04 -31.00
C THR A 29 34.59 -20.06 -30.15
N ARG A 30 35.29 -19.08 -29.47
CA ARG A 30 34.67 -17.98 -28.72
C ARG A 30 33.78 -17.06 -29.59
N ALA A 31 34.12 -16.91 -30.87
CA ALA A 31 33.31 -16.12 -31.81
C ALA A 31 31.91 -16.74 -31.99
N ASN A 32 31.79 -18.06 -31.93
CA ASN A 32 30.53 -18.76 -32.07
C ASN A 32 29.61 -18.55 -30.84
N LEU A 33 30.14 -18.43 -29.63
CA LEU A 33 29.35 -18.21 -28.43
C LEU A 33 28.61 -16.86 -28.50
N ARG A 34 29.29 -15.81 -28.96
CA ARG A 34 28.68 -14.47 -29.12
C ARG A 34 27.64 -14.46 -30.25
N GLN A 35 27.91 -15.12 -31.33
CA GLN A 35 26.99 -15.30 -32.45
C GLN A 35 25.73 -16.07 -32.00
N GLU A 36 25.88 -17.14 -31.24
CA GLU A 36 24.76 -17.89 -30.66
C GLU A 36 23.89 -17.02 -29.74
N MET A 37 24.52 -16.18 -28.93
CA MET A 37 23.78 -15.24 -28.08
C MET A 37 22.94 -14.28 -28.94
N GLU A 38 23.51 -13.69 -29.99
CA GLU A 38 22.77 -12.79 -30.88
C GLU A 38 21.61 -13.49 -31.62
N GLU A 39 21.82 -14.73 -32.08
CA GLU A 39 20.78 -15.55 -32.72
C GLU A 39 19.66 -15.89 -31.74
N ARG A 40 20.00 -16.21 -30.49
CA ARG A 40 18.99 -16.44 -29.43
C ARG A 40 18.26 -15.16 -29.02
N LYS A 41 18.96 -14.04 -28.91
CA LYS A 41 18.35 -12.73 -28.65
C LYS A 41 17.24 -12.40 -29.65
N GLN A 42 17.42 -12.74 -30.93
CA GLN A 42 16.40 -12.54 -31.96
C GLN A 42 15.14 -13.39 -31.72
N ARG A 43 15.27 -14.57 -31.10
CA ARG A 43 14.12 -15.44 -30.78
C ARG A 43 13.23 -14.86 -29.68
N PHE A 44 13.78 -14.00 -28.80
CA PHE A 44 13.04 -13.32 -27.73
C PHE A 44 12.40 -12.02 -28.22
N GLU A 45 11.73 -12.05 -29.36
CA GLU A 45 10.90 -10.92 -29.83
C GLU A 45 9.52 -10.92 -29.18
N ASP A 46 9.09 -12.01 -28.57
CA ASP A 46 7.77 -12.14 -27.95
C ASP A 46 7.65 -11.16 -26.77
N LYS A 47 6.68 -10.26 -26.94
CA LYS A 47 6.33 -9.28 -25.92
C LYS A 47 5.98 -9.91 -24.57
N LYS A 48 5.47 -11.14 -24.55
CA LYS A 48 5.06 -11.85 -23.35
C LYS A 48 6.27 -12.28 -22.49
N GLU A 49 7.29 -12.87 -23.10
CA GLU A 49 8.50 -13.33 -22.39
C GLU A 49 9.30 -12.15 -21.87
N VAL A 50 9.53 -11.13 -22.69
CA VAL A 50 10.21 -9.89 -22.31
C VAL A 50 9.46 -9.16 -21.19
N ARG A 51 8.13 -9.08 -21.30
CA ARG A 51 7.29 -8.46 -20.26
C ARG A 51 7.31 -9.26 -18.96
N GLY A 52 7.26 -10.59 -19.02
CA GLY A 52 7.35 -11.46 -17.85
C GLY A 52 8.67 -11.29 -17.11
N HIS A 53 9.79 -11.31 -17.83
CA HIS A 53 11.11 -11.11 -17.24
C HIS A 53 11.29 -9.69 -16.68
N MET A 54 10.75 -8.67 -17.36
CA MET A 54 10.71 -7.29 -16.84
C MET A 54 9.98 -7.21 -15.49
N ALA A 55 8.84 -7.89 -15.37
CA ALA A 55 8.08 -7.94 -14.13
C ALA A 55 8.87 -8.60 -13.00
N GLU A 56 9.61 -9.68 -13.26
CA GLU A 56 10.47 -10.35 -12.26
C GLU A 56 11.64 -9.46 -11.80
N VAL A 57 12.27 -8.73 -12.72
CA VAL A 57 13.34 -7.78 -12.38
C VAL A 57 12.78 -6.65 -11.51
N LEU A 58 11.66 -6.05 -11.88
CA LEU A 58 11.01 -5.01 -11.11
C LEU A 58 10.55 -5.51 -9.74
N LYS A 59 10.04 -6.74 -9.66
CA LYS A 59 9.66 -7.36 -8.40
C LYS A 59 10.85 -7.42 -7.43
N LYS A 60 12.04 -7.77 -7.90
CA LYS A 60 13.26 -7.75 -7.08
C LYS A 60 13.62 -6.32 -6.61
N LEU A 61 13.41 -5.31 -7.46
CA LEU A 61 13.74 -3.91 -7.16
C LEU A 61 12.77 -3.23 -6.20
N VAL A 62 11.50 -3.69 -6.11
CA VAL A 62 10.45 -3.07 -5.28
C VAL A 62 9.83 -4.03 -4.26
N SER A 63 10.41 -5.22 -4.03
CA SER A 63 9.84 -6.25 -3.16
C SER A 63 9.90 -5.88 -1.68
N ASN A 64 10.87 -5.07 -1.27
CA ASN A 64 11.11 -4.70 0.12
C ASN A 64 10.67 -3.27 0.45
N VAL A 65 9.82 -2.65 -0.40
CA VAL A 65 9.27 -1.34 -0.07
C VAL A 65 8.25 -1.50 1.07
N ALA A 66 8.77 -1.71 2.29
CA ALA A 66 7.98 -1.85 3.52
C ALA A 66 7.11 -0.60 3.81
N PHE A 67 7.31 0.46 3.05
CA PHE A 67 6.51 1.67 3.12
C PHE A 67 5.07 1.45 2.61
N PHE A 68 4.88 0.58 1.62
CA PHE A 68 3.57 0.18 1.11
C PHE A 68 3.16 -1.17 1.68
N ASP A 69 1.86 -1.36 1.89
CA ASP A 69 1.33 -2.65 2.35
C ASP A 69 1.44 -3.71 1.24
N ASN A 70 1.31 -3.30 -0.01
CA ASN A 70 1.43 -4.18 -1.18
C ASN A 70 1.96 -3.44 -2.40
N THR A 71 2.67 -4.18 -3.26
CA THR A 71 3.13 -3.71 -4.57
C THR A 71 2.52 -4.57 -5.67
N HIS A 72 1.98 -3.93 -6.71
CA HIS A 72 1.36 -4.59 -7.86
C HIS A 72 2.11 -4.23 -9.13
N ILE A 73 2.63 -5.23 -9.85
CA ILE A 73 3.44 -5.04 -11.05
C ILE A 73 2.64 -5.45 -12.27
N PHE A 74 2.40 -4.51 -13.18
CA PHE A 74 1.62 -4.70 -14.43
C PHE A 74 0.24 -5.31 -14.21
N THR A 75 -0.29 -5.13 -12.99
CA THR A 75 -1.58 -5.67 -12.58
C THR A 75 -2.69 -4.76 -13.11
N PRO A 76 -3.68 -5.28 -13.83
CA PRO A 76 -4.80 -4.48 -14.30
C PRO A 76 -5.69 -4.02 -13.13
N HIS A 77 -6.43 -2.92 -13.30
CA HIS A 77 -7.21 -2.27 -12.24
C HIS A 77 -8.23 -3.20 -11.55
N HIS A 78 -8.74 -4.21 -12.26
CA HIS A 78 -9.73 -5.15 -11.72
C HIS A 78 -9.13 -6.21 -10.79
N ASP A 79 -7.82 -6.47 -10.90
CA ASP A 79 -7.10 -7.43 -10.05
C ASP A 79 -6.41 -6.76 -8.85
N VAL A 80 -6.38 -5.42 -8.81
CA VAL A 80 -5.87 -4.68 -7.65
C VAL A 80 -6.97 -4.56 -6.61
N PRO A 81 -6.84 -5.18 -5.41
CA PRO A 81 -7.88 -5.15 -4.39
C PRO A 81 -8.33 -3.73 -4.01
N ASP A 82 -9.60 -3.58 -3.64
CA ASP A 82 -10.19 -2.31 -3.21
C ASP A 82 -10.46 -2.33 -1.69
N ASP A 83 -9.41 -2.08 -0.93
CA ASP A 83 -9.42 -2.07 0.53
C ASP A 83 -8.57 -0.91 1.10
N SER A 84 -8.42 -0.85 2.41
CA SER A 84 -7.70 0.22 3.12
C SER A 84 -6.18 0.20 2.98
N SER A 85 -5.60 -0.82 2.34
CA SER A 85 -4.14 -0.97 2.19
C SER A 85 -3.55 0.10 1.26
N LEU A 86 -2.42 0.68 1.65
CA LEU A 86 -1.65 1.59 0.80
C LEU A 86 -0.84 0.78 -0.22
N ARG A 87 -1.01 1.08 -1.51
CA ARG A 87 -0.47 0.27 -2.61
C ARG A 87 0.43 1.05 -3.54
N LEU A 88 1.53 0.44 -3.93
CA LEU A 88 2.35 0.87 -5.06
C LEU A 88 1.92 0.09 -6.31
N ILE A 89 1.55 0.81 -7.36
CA ILE A 89 1.19 0.23 -8.67
C ILE A 89 2.30 0.54 -9.66
N VAL A 90 2.99 -0.49 -10.11
CA VAL A 90 3.99 -0.37 -11.18
C VAL A 90 3.28 -0.51 -12.51
N LEU A 91 3.21 0.57 -13.26
CA LEU A 91 2.53 0.64 -14.55
C LEU A 91 3.22 -0.22 -15.60
N ALA A 92 2.43 -0.77 -16.50
CA ALA A 92 2.93 -1.58 -17.61
C ALA A 92 3.79 -0.76 -18.58
N PRO A 93 4.72 -1.38 -19.33
CA PRO A 93 5.60 -0.67 -20.28
C PRO A 93 4.87 0.14 -21.35
N GLU A 94 3.62 -0.18 -21.62
CA GLU A 94 2.76 0.53 -22.58
C GLU A 94 2.21 1.84 -22.00
N GLN A 95 2.20 1.97 -20.67
CA GLN A 95 1.74 3.13 -19.91
C GLN A 95 2.92 4.00 -19.46
N PHE A 96 3.82 4.29 -20.39
CA PHE A 96 5.03 5.07 -20.13
C PHE A 96 4.72 6.56 -19.94
N TYR A 97 5.61 7.22 -19.19
CA TYR A 97 5.62 8.66 -19.05
C TYR A 97 6.63 9.32 -20.01
N LEU A 98 6.19 10.36 -20.67
CA LEU A 98 7.01 11.26 -21.46
C LEU A 98 6.59 12.70 -21.13
N ARG A 99 7.52 13.61 -20.88
CA ARG A 99 7.21 15.00 -20.48
C ARG A 99 6.36 15.75 -21.50
N THR A 100 6.53 15.44 -22.79
CA THR A 100 5.77 16.04 -23.89
C THR A 100 4.46 15.33 -24.17
N GLU A 101 4.30 14.08 -23.71
CA GLU A 101 3.11 13.25 -23.91
C GLU A 101 2.89 12.33 -22.70
N SER A 102 2.23 12.86 -21.69
CA SER A 102 1.98 12.12 -20.43
C SER A 102 0.69 11.27 -20.46
N ARG A 103 -0.08 11.33 -21.57
CA ARG A 103 -1.43 10.78 -21.66
C ARG A 103 -1.50 9.30 -21.28
N LEU A 104 -0.62 8.47 -21.83
CA LEU A 104 -0.66 7.01 -21.59
C LEU A 104 -0.47 6.64 -20.12
N ALA A 105 0.49 7.29 -19.44
CA ALA A 105 0.70 7.09 -18.02
C ALA A 105 -0.49 7.62 -17.18
N PHE A 106 -0.99 8.81 -17.53
CA PHE A 106 -2.11 9.44 -16.80
C PHE A 106 -3.41 8.67 -16.97
N ASP A 107 -3.72 8.20 -18.17
CA ASP A 107 -4.89 7.37 -18.44
C ASP A 107 -4.80 6.07 -17.61
N GLY A 108 -3.60 5.44 -17.52
CA GLY A 108 -3.35 4.29 -16.68
C GLY A 108 -3.59 4.56 -15.19
N VAL A 109 -3.08 5.69 -14.67
CA VAL A 109 -3.34 6.12 -13.28
C VAL A 109 -4.83 6.33 -13.04
N LEU A 110 -5.48 7.12 -13.90
CA LEU A 110 -6.89 7.48 -13.74
C LEU A 110 -7.83 6.28 -13.86
N ASP A 111 -7.47 5.31 -14.70
CA ASP A 111 -8.24 4.06 -14.83
C ASP A 111 -8.20 3.25 -13.53
N HIS A 112 -7.03 3.07 -12.92
CA HIS A 112 -6.90 2.39 -11.62
C HIS A 112 -7.62 3.12 -10.49
N VAL A 113 -7.56 4.45 -10.48
CA VAL A 113 -8.16 5.28 -9.43
C VAL A 113 -9.68 5.29 -9.50
N ARG A 114 -10.24 5.28 -10.70
CA ARG A 114 -11.68 5.35 -10.91
C ARG A 114 -12.38 3.99 -10.88
N ASN A 115 -11.69 2.95 -11.36
CA ASN A 115 -12.31 1.68 -11.68
C ASN A 115 -11.73 0.53 -10.85
N HIS A 116 -12.61 -0.38 -10.45
CA HIS A 116 -12.29 -1.71 -9.95
C HIS A 116 -13.18 -2.73 -10.68
N GLY A 117 -12.71 -3.22 -11.82
CA GLY A 117 -13.52 -3.97 -12.76
C GLY A 117 -14.64 -3.11 -13.37
N ALA A 118 -15.86 -3.59 -13.30
CA ALA A 118 -17.06 -2.88 -13.77
C ALA A 118 -17.62 -1.88 -12.75
N LYS A 119 -17.03 -1.77 -11.56
CA LYS A 119 -17.49 -0.88 -10.48
C LYS A 119 -16.53 0.27 -10.30
N SER A 120 -17.00 1.38 -9.73
CA SER A 120 -16.13 2.46 -9.28
C SER A 120 -15.31 2.00 -8.08
N ARG A 121 -14.03 2.37 -8.03
CA ARG A 121 -13.16 2.09 -6.88
C ARG A 121 -13.62 2.95 -5.69
N TYR A 122 -13.73 2.32 -4.52
CA TYR A 122 -14.11 2.99 -3.29
C TYR A 122 -12.91 3.62 -2.58
N HIS A 123 -11.79 2.88 -2.44
CA HIS A 123 -10.58 3.34 -1.74
C HIS A 123 -9.59 4.00 -2.72
N SER A 124 -10.06 5.02 -3.43
CA SER A 124 -9.29 5.68 -4.50
C SER A 124 -8.04 6.41 -4.01
N ASN A 125 -8.03 6.84 -2.74
CA ASN A 125 -6.90 7.58 -2.14
C ASN A 125 -5.80 6.66 -1.55
N ARG A 126 -5.74 5.39 -1.97
CA ARG A 126 -4.78 4.40 -1.46
C ARG A 126 -3.73 3.97 -2.47
N LEU A 127 -3.69 4.61 -3.65
CA LEU A 127 -2.82 4.22 -4.75
C LEU A 127 -1.77 5.28 -5.03
N ILE A 128 -0.52 4.86 -5.17
CA ILE A 128 0.63 5.59 -5.71
C ILE A 128 1.19 4.77 -6.87
N PHE A 129 1.74 5.42 -7.88
CA PHE A 129 2.12 4.77 -9.12
C PHE A 129 3.58 4.99 -9.47
N LEU A 130 4.20 3.98 -10.08
CA LEU A 130 5.53 4.05 -10.63
C LEU A 130 5.46 3.79 -12.14
N ALA A 131 5.93 4.73 -12.94
CA ALA A 131 5.84 4.68 -14.40
C ALA A 131 7.22 4.60 -15.06
N PRO A 132 7.34 3.88 -16.20
CA PRO A 132 8.57 3.85 -16.97
C PRO A 132 8.79 5.12 -17.79
N ASP A 133 10.05 5.48 -17.97
CA ASP A 133 10.51 6.52 -18.87
C ASP A 133 10.57 6.01 -20.31
N HIS A 134 9.90 6.68 -21.22
CA HIS A 134 9.88 6.29 -22.63
C HIS A 134 11.29 6.21 -23.24
N GLY A 135 12.18 7.16 -22.88
CA GLY A 135 13.51 7.25 -23.47
C GLY A 135 14.42 6.06 -23.15
N VAL A 136 14.22 5.40 -22.01
CA VAL A 136 15.03 4.26 -21.55
C VAL A 136 14.37 2.90 -21.85
N LEU A 137 13.08 2.90 -22.18
CA LEU A 137 12.28 1.67 -22.31
C LEU A 137 12.80 0.72 -23.39
N THR A 138 13.27 1.26 -24.52
CA THR A 138 13.86 0.45 -25.60
C THR A 138 15.15 -0.22 -25.15
N GLN A 139 16.02 0.50 -24.45
CA GLN A 139 17.25 -0.05 -23.88
C GLN A 139 16.94 -1.15 -22.85
N LEU A 140 15.97 -0.95 -21.98
CA LEU A 140 15.54 -1.96 -21.00
C LEU A 140 15.07 -3.24 -21.70
N ARG A 141 14.23 -3.11 -22.72
CA ARG A 141 13.77 -4.29 -23.50
C ARG A 141 14.95 -5.04 -24.16
N ASP A 142 15.91 -4.30 -24.69
CA ASP A 142 17.09 -4.91 -25.31
C ASP A 142 17.99 -5.63 -24.29
N CYS A 143 18.24 -5.03 -23.13
CA CYS A 143 18.96 -5.68 -22.03
C CYS A 143 18.26 -6.97 -21.56
N ILE A 144 16.92 -6.97 -21.47
CA ILE A 144 16.15 -8.15 -21.08
C ILE A 144 16.33 -9.26 -22.13
N ARG A 145 16.29 -8.94 -23.43
CA ARG A 145 16.49 -9.93 -24.50
C ARG A 145 17.88 -10.56 -24.43
N ILE A 146 18.91 -9.77 -24.13
CA ILE A 146 20.28 -10.26 -23.93
C ILE A 146 20.36 -11.18 -22.70
N ALA A 147 19.75 -10.78 -21.57
CA ALA A 147 19.71 -11.63 -20.37
C ALA A 147 19.00 -12.96 -20.61
N LEU A 148 17.86 -12.94 -21.30
CA LEU A 148 17.12 -14.14 -21.68
C LEU A 148 17.94 -15.04 -22.61
N ALA A 149 18.69 -14.46 -23.56
CA ALA A 149 19.57 -15.22 -24.47
C ALA A 149 20.70 -15.92 -23.70
N TRP A 150 21.42 -15.20 -22.84
CA TRP A 150 22.46 -15.78 -21.99
C TRP A 150 21.92 -16.84 -21.05
N ASN A 151 20.79 -16.57 -20.40
CA ASN A 151 20.14 -17.55 -19.52
C ASN A 151 19.79 -18.84 -20.27
N SER A 152 19.28 -18.72 -21.50
CA SER A 152 18.95 -19.89 -22.32
C SER A 152 20.18 -20.70 -22.71
N ILE A 153 21.34 -20.06 -22.95
CA ILE A 153 22.62 -20.75 -23.23
C ILE A 153 23.08 -21.51 -21.97
N VAL A 154 23.09 -20.85 -20.81
CA VAL A 154 23.51 -21.46 -19.54
C VAL A 154 22.60 -22.63 -19.17
N GLU A 155 21.30 -22.50 -19.40
CA GLU A 155 20.33 -23.57 -19.13
C GLU A 155 20.50 -24.78 -20.08
N ASP A 156 20.76 -24.55 -21.39
CA ASP A 156 21.03 -25.60 -22.33
C ASP A 156 22.35 -26.34 -22.04
N VAL A 157 23.37 -25.64 -21.56
CA VAL A 157 24.60 -26.26 -21.04
C VAL A 157 24.29 -27.13 -19.81
N ARG A 158 23.52 -26.62 -18.87
CA ARG A 158 23.12 -27.34 -17.65
C ARG A 158 22.33 -28.63 -18.00
N THR A 159 21.46 -28.55 -18.98
CA THR A 159 20.63 -29.68 -19.43
C THR A 159 21.30 -30.58 -20.50
N MET A 160 22.60 -30.35 -20.78
CA MET A 160 23.39 -31.07 -21.78
C MET A 160 22.82 -31.01 -23.22
N ARG A 161 22.02 -30.02 -23.54
CA ARG A 161 21.52 -29.74 -24.90
C ARG A 161 22.55 -28.98 -25.72
N LEU A 162 23.44 -28.26 -25.07
CA LEU A 162 24.55 -27.54 -25.65
C LEU A 162 25.85 -27.99 -24.96
N VAL A 163 26.86 -28.35 -25.74
CA VAL A 163 28.16 -28.77 -25.22
C VAL A 163 29.16 -27.64 -25.46
N LEU A 164 29.60 -27.02 -24.38
CA LEU A 164 30.65 -26.01 -24.34
C LEU A 164 31.88 -26.58 -23.58
N ASP A 165 33.06 -26.07 -23.86
CA ASP A 165 34.21 -26.33 -23.01
C ASP A 165 34.08 -25.58 -21.65
N ASN A 166 34.96 -25.89 -20.69
CA ASN A 166 34.92 -25.30 -19.36
C ASN A 166 35.09 -23.77 -19.39
N LEU A 167 35.93 -23.26 -20.29
CA LEU A 167 36.19 -21.83 -20.42
C LEU A 167 34.97 -21.10 -21.01
N GLN A 168 34.37 -21.65 -22.05
CA GLN A 168 33.15 -21.11 -22.66
C GLN A 168 31.95 -21.16 -21.69
N THR A 169 31.84 -22.25 -20.92
CA THR A 169 30.81 -22.38 -19.89
C THR A 169 30.95 -21.30 -18.80
N GLN A 170 32.19 -21.07 -18.33
CA GLN A 170 32.46 -20.04 -17.35
C GLN A 170 32.19 -18.64 -17.93
N GLN A 171 32.62 -18.38 -19.16
CA GLN A 171 32.35 -17.14 -19.87
C GLN A 171 30.84 -16.85 -20.01
N ALA A 172 30.05 -17.85 -20.40
CA ALA A 172 28.60 -17.68 -20.52
C ALA A 172 27.93 -17.30 -19.19
N LYS A 173 28.40 -17.88 -18.06
CA LYS A 173 27.89 -17.54 -16.72
C LYS A 173 28.30 -16.12 -16.29
N GLU A 174 29.54 -15.72 -16.57
CA GLU A 174 30.03 -14.38 -16.27
C GLU A 174 29.29 -13.30 -17.07
N GLU A 175 29.03 -13.56 -18.36
CA GLU A 175 28.26 -12.66 -19.22
C GLU A 175 26.79 -12.56 -18.78
N LEU A 176 26.19 -13.67 -18.33
CA LEU A 176 24.84 -13.65 -17.75
C LEU A 176 24.81 -12.75 -16.49
N GLN A 177 25.73 -12.98 -15.55
CA GLN A 177 25.78 -12.19 -14.32
C GLN A 177 26.04 -10.69 -14.60
N ALA A 178 26.98 -10.38 -15.48
CA ALA A 178 27.25 -8.99 -15.87
C ALA A 178 26.03 -8.32 -16.53
N THR A 179 25.29 -9.12 -17.34
CA THR A 179 24.07 -8.61 -17.98
C THR A 179 22.95 -8.40 -16.97
N GLU A 180 22.79 -9.28 -15.99
CA GLU A 180 21.80 -9.11 -14.90
C GLU A 180 22.09 -7.86 -14.05
N ASP A 181 23.37 -7.58 -13.75
CA ASP A 181 23.76 -6.38 -13.00
C ASP A 181 23.48 -5.10 -13.80
N VAL A 182 23.73 -5.10 -15.10
CA VAL A 182 23.36 -4.00 -16.01
C VAL A 182 21.86 -3.84 -16.09
N LEU A 183 21.13 -4.96 -16.20
CA LEU A 183 19.67 -4.96 -16.31
C LEU A 183 18.99 -4.35 -15.10
N GLN A 184 19.47 -4.64 -13.88
CA GLN A 184 18.94 -4.02 -12.67
C GLN A 184 19.09 -2.51 -12.68
N ARG A 185 20.25 -1.97 -13.07
CA ARG A 185 20.49 -0.52 -13.20
C ARG A 185 19.59 0.10 -14.26
N VAL A 186 19.52 -0.49 -15.45
CA VAL A 186 18.68 0.04 -16.54
C VAL A 186 17.20 -0.01 -16.16
N ALA A 187 16.76 -1.03 -15.43
CA ALA A 187 15.38 -1.11 -14.94
C ALA A 187 15.09 0.00 -13.92
N GLN A 188 16.02 0.29 -13.00
CA GLN A 188 15.90 1.41 -12.05
C GLN A 188 15.91 2.77 -12.78
N GLU A 189 16.78 2.95 -13.77
CA GLU A 189 16.82 4.16 -14.59
C GLU A 189 15.54 4.35 -15.44
N CYS A 190 14.93 3.25 -15.86
CA CYS A 190 13.70 3.26 -16.64
C CYS A 190 12.49 3.60 -15.75
N TYR A 191 12.33 2.96 -14.59
CA TYR A 191 11.19 3.17 -13.70
C TYR A 191 11.49 4.25 -12.65
N LYS A 192 11.60 5.48 -13.12
CA LYS A 192 12.02 6.65 -12.32
C LYS A 192 10.94 7.71 -12.11
N TRP A 193 9.72 7.50 -12.58
CA TRP A 193 8.65 8.48 -12.44
C TRP A 193 7.61 8.01 -11.43
N LEU A 194 7.58 8.68 -10.26
CA LEU A 194 6.54 8.46 -9.26
C LEU A 194 5.36 9.38 -9.60
N LEU A 195 4.17 8.79 -9.73
CA LEU A 195 2.94 9.48 -10.11
C LEU A 195 1.94 9.43 -8.95
N CYS A 196 1.40 10.58 -8.61
CA CYS A 196 0.43 10.72 -7.53
C CYS A 196 -0.87 11.33 -8.05
N PRO A 197 -2.04 10.66 -7.93
CA PRO A 197 -3.31 11.26 -8.27
C PRO A 197 -3.67 12.35 -7.25
N VAL A 198 -4.11 13.51 -7.74
CA VAL A 198 -4.44 14.70 -6.94
C VAL A 198 -5.78 15.28 -7.39
N GLN A 199 -6.54 15.78 -6.42
CA GLN A 199 -7.76 16.54 -6.65
C GLN A 199 -7.67 17.88 -5.90
N ASN A 200 -7.32 18.93 -6.62
CA ASN A 200 -7.10 20.26 -6.01
C ASN A 200 -8.40 20.93 -5.54
N ASN A 201 -9.51 20.62 -6.19
CA ASN A 201 -10.81 21.18 -5.83
C ASN A 201 -11.83 20.07 -5.56
N PRO A 202 -12.33 19.95 -4.32
CA PRO A 202 -13.30 18.92 -3.95
C PRO A 202 -14.66 19.05 -4.66
N THR A 203 -15.00 20.26 -5.17
CA THR A 203 -16.26 20.48 -5.88
C THR A 203 -16.21 20.13 -7.37
N VAL A 204 -15.00 19.86 -7.89
CA VAL A 204 -14.79 19.53 -9.30
C VAL A 204 -14.28 18.10 -9.39
N ALA A 205 -15.00 17.25 -10.12
CA ALA A 205 -14.65 15.84 -10.31
C ALA A 205 -13.38 15.59 -11.15
N LYS A 206 -12.63 16.65 -11.51
CA LYS A 206 -11.42 16.55 -12.31
C LYS A 206 -10.25 16.12 -11.43
N LEU A 207 -9.70 14.97 -11.74
CA LEU A 207 -8.43 14.49 -11.18
C LEU A 207 -7.27 14.93 -12.07
N THR A 208 -6.15 15.25 -11.45
CA THR A 208 -4.85 15.49 -12.08
C THR A 208 -3.84 14.47 -11.54
N VAL A 209 -2.68 14.43 -12.17
CA VAL A 209 -1.59 13.54 -11.74
C VAL A 209 -0.34 14.38 -11.58
N ASP A 210 0.19 14.42 -10.38
CA ASP A 210 1.49 15.03 -10.10
C ASP A 210 2.60 14.02 -10.36
N VAL A 211 3.74 14.50 -10.86
CA VAL A 211 4.86 13.68 -11.32
C VAL A 211 6.12 14.07 -10.58
N PHE A 212 6.75 13.10 -9.95
CA PHE A 212 7.97 13.28 -9.17
C PHE A 212 9.08 12.41 -9.76
N PRO A 213 10.22 12.99 -10.16
CA PRO A 213 11.37 12.20 -10.60
C PRO A 213 12.05 11.56 -9.41
N LEU A 214 12.41 10.28 -9.56
CA LEU A 214 13.26 9.57 -8.60
C LEU A 214 14.72 9.72 -8.98
N ASN A 215 15.58 9.84 -7.98
CA ASN A 215 17.03 9.81 -8.18
C ASN A 215 17.48 8.37 -8.33
N THR A 216 18.07 8.03 -9.47
CA THR A 216 18.55 6.67 -9.76
C THR A 216 20.04 6.47 -9.48
N SER A 217 20.72 7.51 -8.97
CA SER A 217 22.18 7.52 -8.73
C SER A 217 22.50 7.27 -7.25
N GLY A 218 22.77 6.05 -6.86
CA GLY A 218 23.36 5.71 -5.57
C GLY A 218 22.43 5.25 -4.45
N ALA A 219 21.10 5.46 -4.55
CA ALA A 219 20.12 4.90 -3.63
C ALA A 219 19.39 3.69 -4.25
N THR A 220 18.83 2.82 -3.42
CA THR A 220 17.93 1.80 -3.92
C THR A 220 16.63 2.45 -4.37
N LEU A 221 15.96 1.88 -5.37
CA LEU A 221 14.68 2.38 -5.86
C LEU A 221 13.64 2.47 -4.72
N GLU A 222 13.65 1.50 -3.82
CA GLU A 222 12.78 1.44 -2.64
C GLU A 222 12.97 2.65 -1.72
N SER A 223 14.22 2.93 -1.33
CA SER A 223 14.57 4.07 -0.45
C SER A 223 14.19 5.40 -1.10
N GLU A 224 14.40 5.53 -2.40
CA GLU A 224 14.07 6.76 -3.12
C GLU A 224 12.56 6.99 -3.22
N ILE A 225 11.78 5.95 -3.49
CA ILE A 225 10.31 6.03 -3.49
C ILE A 225 9.80 6.49 -2.12
N GLU A 226 10.32 5.91 -1.03
CA GLU A 226 9.94 6.29 0.33
C GLU A 226 10.29 7.74 0.63
N GLN A 227 11.51 8.16 0.32
CA GLN A 227 11.97 9.54 0.53
C GLN A 227 11.11 10.56 -0.23
N VAL A 228 10.81 10.29 -1.49
CA VAL A 228 9.98 11.17 -2.31
C VAL A 228 8.55 11.24 -1.78
N CYS A 229 7.98 10.11 -1.31
CA CYS A 229 6.65 10.08 -0.69
C CYS A 229 6.58 10.91 0.59
N ILE A 230 7.61 10.85 1.44
CA ILE A 230 7.67 11.60 2.71
C ILE A 230 7.96 13.08 2.46
N ASN A 231 8.99 13.39 1.67
CA ASN A 231 9.46 14.77 1.46
C ASN A 231 8.44 15.65 0.73
N ASN A 232 7.59 15.05 -0.11
CA ASN A 232 6.54 15.75 -0.84
C ASN A 232 5.15 15.56 -0.21
N GLU A 233 5.07 15.00 0.99
CA GLU A 233 3.80 14.75 1.71
C GLU A 233 2.77 13.95 0.89
N LEU A 234 3.24 13.11 -0.05
CA LEU A 234 2.36 12.24 -0.83
C LEU A 234 1.70 11.19 0.04
N VAL A 235 2.42 10.78 1.10
CA VAL A 235 1.94 9.89 2.16
C VAL A 235 2.44 10.42 3.51
N ILE A 236 1.52 10.68 4.40
CA ILE A 236 1.80 11.24 5.73
C ILE A 236 2.03 10.09 6.71
N THR A 237 3.20 10.06 7.33
CA THR A 237 3.61 9.04 8.32
C THR A 237 3.44 9.49 9.77
N ALA A 238 3.36 10.82 9.99
CA ALA A 238 3.08 11.42 11.28
C ALA A 238 2.22 12.66 11.07
N TRP A 239 1.08 12.74 11.76
CA TRP A 239 0.13 13.83 11.56
C TRP A 239 -0.06 14.65 12.83
N SER A 240 0.00 15.97 12.70
CA SER A 240 -0.18 16.89 13.83
C SER A 240 -1.67 17.05 14.17
N PRO A 241 -2.05 17.13 15.46
CA PRO A 241 -3.41 17.50 15.89
C PRO A 241 -3.92 18.83 15.30
N ILE A 242 -3.02 19.77 15.03
CA ILE A 242 -3.38 21.05 14.39
C ILE A 242 -3.94 20.80 12.99
N HIS A 243 -3.25 20.02 12.19
CA HIS A 243 -3.70 19.69 10.82
C HIS A 243 -5.00 18.89 10.83
N LEU A 244 -5.15 17.93 11.75
CA LEU A 244 -6.40 17.20 11.94
C LEU A 244 -7.56 18.16 12.26
N ARG A 245 -7.38 19.08 13.23
CA ARG A 245 -8.37 20.10 13.58
C ARG A 245 -8.75 20.98 12.38
N GLU A 246 -7.75 21.47 11.63
CA GLU A 246 -7.99 22.34 10.48
C GLU A 246 -8.78 21.61 9.36
N GLU A 247 -8.49 20.34 9.09
CA GLU A 247 -9.27 19.55 8.12
C GLU A 247 -10.71 19.31 8.60
N LEU A 248 -10.90 19.00 9.90
CA LEU A 248 -12.22 18.83 10.48
C LEU A 248 -13.02 20.15 10.42
N LYS A 249 -12.41 21.28 10.78
CA LYS A 249 -13.02 22.61 10.73
C LYS A 249 -13.38 23.02 9.31
N LYS A 250 -12.50 22.81 8.36
CA LYS A 250 -12.70 23.17 6.95
C LYS A 250 -13.85 22.40 6.30
N ARG A 251 -14.08 21.14 6.66
CA ARG A 251 -14.94 20.25 5.88
C ARG A 251 -16.11 19.65 6.66
N TYR A 252 -15.95 19.39 7.96
CA TYR A 252 -16.87 18.53 8.72
C TYR A 252 -17.62 19.26 9.82
N TRP A 253 -16.96 20.10 10.60
CA TRP A 253 -17.62 20.91 11.63
C TRP A 253 -18.27 22.13 10.98
N LYS A 254 -19.61 22.10 10.88
CA LYS A 254 -20.44 23.18 10.33
C LYS A 254 -21.64 23.40 11.25
N ASP A 255 -22.34 24.51 11.08
CA ASP A 255 -23.33 25.08 11.96
C ASP A 255 -24.36 24.13 12.59
N ASN A 256 -24.61 22.98 11.96
CA ASN A 256 -25.54 21.96 12.48
C ASN A 256 -24.87 20.63 12.84
N LYS A 257 -23.54 20.54 12.79
CA LYS A 257 -22.79 19.31 13.05
C LYS A 257 -21.61 19.61 13.98
N PRO A 258 -21.85 19.64 15.30
CA PRO A 258 -20.83 19.98 16.28
C PRO A 258 -19.77 18.91 16.49
N ALA A 259 -20.02 17.70 16.00
CA ALA A 259 -19.13 16.56 16.13
C ALA A 259 -19.12 15.73 14.86
N PHE A 260 -18.02 14.99 14.62
CA PHE A 260 -17.88 14.07 13.50
C PHE A 260 -17.19 12.78 13.95
N GLY A 261 -17.64 11.64 13.41
CA GLY A 261 -17.13 10.34 13.77
C GLY A 261 -15.70 10.10 13.25
N ALA A 262 -14.80 9.66 14.11
CA ALA A 262 -13.42 9.38 13.75
C ALA A 262 -13.29 8.27 12.68
N LYS A 263 -14.13 7.23 12.78
CA LYS A 263 -14.21 6.17 11.74
C LYS A 263 -14.69 6.72 10.40
N ALA A 264 -15.77 7.48 10.39
CA ALA A 264 -16.31 8.08 9.16
C ALA A 264 -15.27 9.01 8.50
N PHE A 265 -14.49 9.74 9.31
CA PHE A 265 -13.40 10.55 8.80
C PHE A 265 -12.29 9.70 8.17
N TRP A 266 -11.91 8.58 8.81
CA TRP A 266 -10.95 7.65 8.24
C TRP A 266 -11.45 7.06 6.91
N ASP A 267 -12.73 6.61 6.84
CA ASP A 267 -13.32 6.06 5.62
C ASP A 267 -13.33 7.10 4.48
N ASP A 268 -13.60 8.36 4.79
CA ASP A 268 -13.50 9.46 3.84
C ASP A 268 -12.06 9.70 3.36
N MET A 269 -11.06 9.60 4.25
CA MET A 269 -9.65 9.72 3.88
C MET A 269 -9.17 8.59 2.95
N LEU A 270 -9.72 7.41 3.06
CA LEU A 270 -9.45 6.31 2.14
C LEU A 270 -10.05 6.56 0.75
N ARG A 271 -11.18 7.25 0.71
CA ARG A 271 -12.01 7.43 -0.48
C ARG A 271 -11.65 8.68 -1.28
N TYR A 272 -11.54 9.82 -0.61
CA TYR A 272 -11.45 11.13 -1.29
C TYR A 272 -10.01 11.58 -1.49
N ILE A 273 -9.61 11.75 -2.76
CA ILE A 273 -8.24 12.12 -3.15
C ILE A 273 -7.86 13.54 -2.70
N TYR A 274 -8.83 14.42 -2.49
CA TYR A 274 -8.58 15.77 -1.95
C TYR A 274 -8.24 15.80 -0.46
N LEU A 275 -8.37 14.68 0.26
CA LEU A 275 -7.96 14.55 1.65
C LEU A 275 -6.51 14.05 1.75
N PRO A 276 -5.82 14.37 2.85
CA PRO A 276 -4.47 13.87 3.10
C PRO A 276 -4.42 12.35 3.06
N ARG A 277 -3.38 11.79 2.45
CA ARG A 277 -3.15 10.33 2.39
C ARG A 277 -2.28 9.91 3.56
N LEU A 278 -2.86 9.36 4.61
CA LEU A 278 -2.12 8.81 5.74
C LEU A 278 -1.59 7.41 5.41
N LYS A 279 -0.43 7.07 5.93
CA LYS A 279 0.18 5.75 5.74
C LYS A 279 -0.78 4.63 6.19
N ASN A 280 -1.33 4.75 7.39
CA ASN A 280 -2.28 3.80 7.96
C ASN A 280 -3.18 4.49 9.02
N ARG A 281 -4.13 3.74 9.56
CA ARG A 281 -5.06 4.20 10.59
C ARG A 281 -4.35 4.66 11.88
N SER A 282 -3.25 4.01 12.25
CA SER A 282 -2.49 4.36 13.46
C SER A 282 -1.97 5.80 13.44
N VAL A 283 -1.64 6.36 12.26
CA VAL A 283 -1.24 7.78 12.12
C VAL A 283 -2.38 8.72 12.54
N LEU A 284 -3.62 8.43 12.16
CA LEU A 284 -4.80 9.17 12.59
C LEU A 284 -5.04 9.01 14.10
N GLU A 285 -4.98 7.78 14.60
CA GLU A 285 -5.19 7.45 16.00
C GLU A 285 -4.20 8.17 16.91
N GLN A 286 -2.93 8.22 16.53
CA GLN A 286 -1.91 8.98 17.27
C GLN A 286 -2.19 10.49 17.26
N ALA A 287 -2.65 11.05 16.14
CA ALA A 287 -3.06 12.46 16.07
C ALA A 287 -4.26 12.75 16.97
N ILE A 288 -5.23 11.82 17.04
CA ILE A 288 -6.40 11.93 17.92
C ILE A 288 -5.97 11.89 19.39
N VAL A 289 -5.15 10.91 19.82
CA VAL A 289 -4.70 10.81 21.22
C VAL A 289 -3.92 12.05 21.64
N LYS A 290 -3.00 12.52 20.79
CA LYS A 290 -2.24 13.76 21.04
C LYS A 290 -3.15 14.99 21.11
N GLY A 291 -4.17 15.07 20.23
CA GLY A 291 -5.10 16.18 20.21
C GLY A 291 -6.05 16.18 21.39
N ALA A 292 -6.54 15.03 21.82
CA ALA A 292 -7.43 14.87 22.97
C ALA A 292 -6.78 15.28 24.30
N SER A 293 -5.46 15.28 24.39
CA SER A 293 -4.71 15.73 25.58
C SER A 293 -4.71 17.25 25.78
N SER A 294 -5.27 18.03 24.85
CA SER A 294 -5.34 19.50 24.91
C SER A 294 -6.75 20.00 24.63
N ARG A 295 -7.10 21.12 25.27
CA ARG A 295 -8.39 21.83 25.07
C ARG A 295 -8.49 22.59 23.75
N ASP A 296 -7.36 22.66 22.98
CA ASP A 296 -7.28 23.55 21.82
C ASP A 296 -7.66 22.87 20.50
N PHE A 297 -7.70 21.54 20.48
CA PHE A 297 -7.89 20.82 19.24
C PHE A 297 -9.33 20.30 19.08
N PHE A 298 -9.84 19.54 20.03
CA PHE A 298 -11.21 18.99 20.00
C PHE A 298 -11.56 18.33 21.33
N GLY A 299 -12.87 18.21 21.61
CA GLY A 299 -13.40 17.31 22.63
C GLY A 299 -13.69 15.92 22.05
N THR A 300 -13.88 14.94 22.91
CA THR A 300 -14.24 13.57 22.53
C THR A 300 -15.53 13.13 23.21
N ALA A 301 -16.31 12.27 22.53
CA ALA A 301 -17.49 11.60 23.06
C ALA A 301 -17.75 10.32 22.26
N TYR A 302 -18.76 9.52 22.65
CA TYR A 302 -19.10 8.29 21.94
C TYR A 302 -20.52 8.30 21.37
N VAL A 303 -21.43 9.08 21.95
CA VAL A 303 -22.79 9.24 21.43
C VAL A 303 -23.19 10.73 21.48
N TYR A 304 -23.92 11.18 20.46
CA TYR A 304 -24.55 12.50 20.44
C TYR A 304 -26.02 12.35 20.15
N HIS A 305 -26.85 12.67 21.16
CA HIS A 305 -28.30 12.64 21.05
C HIS A 305 -28.92 13.78 21.85
N ASP A 306 -29.97 14.39 21.31
CA ASP A 306 -30.71 15.49 21.98
C ASP A 306 -29.80 16.61 22.56
N LYS A 307 -28.77 17.01 21.82
CA LYS A 307 -27.78 17.99 22.22
C LYS A 307 -26.90 17.59 23.42
N LYS A 308 -26.91 16.31 23.81
CA LYS A 308 -26.06 15.75 24.85
C LYS A 308 -24.98 14.84 24.25
N PHE A 309 -23.82 14.90 24.89
CA PHE A 309 -22.69 14.03 24.54
C PHE A 309 -22.48 13.01 25.66
N ASP A 310 -22.67 11.73 25.34
CA ASP A 310 -22.37 10.63 26.26
C ASP A 310 -20.89 10.27 26.19
N GLY A 311 -20.26 10.08 27.36
CA GLY A 311 -18.82 9.86 27.46
C GLY A 311 -17.98 11.06 27.06
N PHE A 312 -18.54 12.29 27.23
CA PHE A 312 -17.81 13.53 26.92
C PHE A 312 -16.55 13.66 27.74
N LYS A 313 -15.47 14.00 27.06
CA LYS A 313 -14.17 14.32 27.65
C LYS A 313 -13.54 15.50 26.92
N LEU A 314 -12.88 16.38 27.69
CA LEU A 314 -12.08 17.45 27.17
C LEU A 314 -10.75 17.49 27.94
N CYS A 315 -9.62 17.53 27.20
CA CYS A 315 -8.29 17.47 27.79
C CYS A 315 -8.00 16.13 28.52
N ASP A 316 -8.40 15.01 27.90
CA ASP A 316 -8.13 13.66 28.40
C ASP A 316 -7.55 12.80 27.28
N ALA A 317 -6.28 12.36 27.45
CA ALA A 317 -5.58 11.50 26.50
C ALA A 317 -6.08 10.04 26.54
N ASN A 318 -6.88 9.65 27.55
CA ASN A 318 -7.43 8.31 27.65
C ASN A 318 -8.68 8.16 26.77
N VAL A 319 -8.47 8.08 25.48
CA VAL A 319 -9.51 7.97 24.45
C VAL A 319 -9.62 6.51 24.00
N GLN A 320 -10.84 5.96 24.01
CA GLN A 320 -11.12 4.68 23.35
C GLN A 320 -11.25 4.92 21.84
N LEU A 321 -10.34 4.32 21.09
CA LEU A 321 -10.26 4.46 19.63
C LEU A 321 -11.16 3.40 18.93
N ASP A 322 -12.44 3.42 19.30
CA ASP A 322 -13.45 2.55 18.70
C ASP A 322 -14.22 3.24 17.54
N ASP A 323 -15.10 2.52 16.93
CA ASP A 323 -15.87 2.97 15.77
C ASP A 323 -16.94 4.02 16.13
N THR A 324 -17.23 4.25 17.42
CA THR A 324 -18.23 5.20 17.90
C THR A 324 -17.64 6.54 18.29
N LEU A 325 -16.29 6.66 18.34
CA LEU A 325 -15.60 7.85 18.73
C LEU A 325 -16.00 9.07 17.89
N LEU A 326 -16.42 10.13 18.57
CA LEU A 326 -16.75 11.42 17.99
C LEU A 326 -15.68 12.45 18.36
N LEU A 327 -15.30 13.28 17.40
CA LEU A 327 -14.44 14.45 17.58
C LEU A 327 -15.30 15.71 17.55
N ILE A 328 -15.31 16.46 18.64
CA ILE A 328 -16.18 17.63 18.88
C ILE A 328 -15.40 18.90 18.62
N GLU A 329 -16.01 19.86 17.94
CA GLU A 329 -15.40 21.18 17.73
C GLU A 329 -14.98 21.81 19.06
N PRO A 330 -13.76 22.37 19.15
CA PRO A 330 -13.18 22.83 20.43
C PRO A 330 -14.02 23.91 21.16
N ASP A 331 -14.61 24.84 20.44
CA ASP A 331 -15.42 25.91 21.06
C ASP A 331 -16.74 25.37 21.61
N ILE A 332 -17.35 24.41 20.90
CA ILE A 332 -18.54 23.70 21.36
C ILE A 332 -18.22 22.81 22.56
N ALA A 333 -17.08 22.12 22.53
CA ALA A 333 -16.63 21.28 23.63
C ALA A 333 -16.39 22.09 24.91
N LYS A 334 -15.75 23.26 24.80
CA LYS A 334 -15.56 24.21 25.95
C LYS A 334 -16.89 24.74 26.48
N ALA A 335 -17.81 25.14 25.60
CA ALA A 335 -19.13 25.60 25.98
C ALA A 335 -19.96 24.50 26.68
N TYR A 336 -19.88 23.27 26.16
CA TYR A 336 -20.56 22.12 26.75
C TYR A 336 -20.00 21.76 28.12
N GLU A 337 -18.69 21.75 28.31
CA GLU A 337 -18.05 21.57 29.61
C GLU A 337 -18.49 22.61 30.60
N ALA A 338 -18.46 23.92 30.23
CA ALA A 338 -18.89 25.03 31.10
C ALA A 338 -20.36 24.89 31.52
N ALA A 339 -21.24 24.53 30.60
CA ALA A 339 -22.67 24.34 30.89
C ALA A 339 -22.96 23.17 31.84
N HIS A 340 -22.13 22.10 31.79
CA HIS A 340 -22.32 20.90 32.60
C HIS A 340 -21.48 20.89 33.88
N SER A 341 -20.41 21.70 33.97
CA SER A 341 -19.65 21.92 35.20
C SER A 341 -20.41 22.78 36.24
N LEU A 342 -21.43 23.53 35.80
CA LEU A 342 -22.27 24.35 36.68
C LEU A 342 -23.37 23.54 37.39
N VAL A 343 -23.50 22.26 37.15
CA VAL A 343 -24.49 21.35 37.77
C VAL A 343 -23.86 20.51 38.88
N THR A 344 -22.82 20.98 39.54
CA THR A 344 -22.50 20.49 40.88
C THR A 344 -23.43 21.24 41.86
N PRO A 345 -24.35 20.58 42.57
CA PRO A 345 -25.19 21.26 43.52
C PRO A 345 -24.26 21.91 44.57
N SER A 346 -24.31 23.23 44.65
CA SER A 346 -23.75 23.98 45.79
C SER A 346 -24.36 23.37 47.04
N ALA A 347 -23.56 22.67 47.82
CA ALA A 347 -23.95 22.25 49.14
C ALA A 347 -24.18 23.53 49.94
N GLU A 348 -25.45 23.89 50.21
CA GLU A 348 -25.81 24.88 51.25
C GLU A 348 -25.20 24.45 52.59
N PRO A 349 -24.62 25.34 53.36
CA PRO A 349 -24.09 25.01 54.70
C PRO A 349 -25.25 24.66 55.63
N THR A 350 -25.44 23.38 55.85
CA THR A 350 -26.37 22.88 56.90
C THR A 350 -25.76 23.12 58.31
N PRO A 351 -26.53 23.59 59.28
CA PRO A 351 -26.05 23.77 60.65
C PRO A 351 -25.79 22.44 61.36
N PRO A 352 -24.90 22.38 62.38
CA PRO A 352 -24.44 21.15 63.00
C PRO A 352 -25.51 20.54 63.88
N GLY A 353 -25.96 19.36 63.58
CA GLY A 353 -26.79 18.57 64.51
C GLY A 353 -27.68 17.57 63.79
N SER A 354 -27.23 16.37 63.74
CA SER A 354 -27.88 15.04 63.83
C SER A 354 -27.28 14.03 62.82
N SER A 355 -26.72 12.97 63.34
CA SER A 355 -26.30 11.79 62.60
C SER A 355 -27.49 11.09 61.96
N PRO A 356 -27.43 10.76 60.68
CA PRO A 356 -28.24 9.69 60.12
C PRO A 356 -27.35 8.52 59.70
N SER A 357 -27.59 7.38 60.28
CA SER A 357 -27.25 6.08 59.70
C SER A 357 -28.01 5.89 58.40
N GLY A 358 -27.30 5.78 57.32
CA GLY A 358 -27.83 5.40 56.00
C GLY A 358 -26.69 5.19 55.03
N SER A 359 -26.29 3.96 54.83
CA SER A 359 -25.28 3.57 53.85
C SER A 359 -25.79 3.81 52.43
N THR A 360 -25.35 4.91 51.78
CA THR A 360 -25.48 5.06 50.35
C THR A 360 -24.47 4.20 49.63
N PRO A 361 -24.85 3.42 48.61
CA PRO A 361 -23.90 2.65 47.86
C PRO A 361 -22.92 3.59 47.15
N ARG A 362 -21.64 3.48 47.49
CA ARG A 362 -20.57 4.20 46.81
C ARG A 362 -20.09 3.36 45.61
N THR A 363 -20.25 3.90 44.43
CA THR A 363 -19.70 3.27 43.19
C THR A 363 -18.25 3.72 43.05
N PHE A 364 -17.34 2.76 43.03
CA PHE A 364 -15.91 3.01 42.82
C PHE A 364 -15.53 2.68 41.38
N HIS A 365 -14.84 3.58 40.70
CA HIS A 365 -14.24 3.37 39.41
C HIS A 365 -12.73 3.53 39.51
N GLY A 366 -11.99 2.46 39.20
CA GLY A 366 -10.53 2.47 39.15
C GLY A 366 -10.01 1.75 37.92
N SER A 367 -8.90 2.22 37.36
CA SER A 367 -8.19 1.52 36.27
C SER A 367 -6.78 1.15 36.74
N VAL A 368 -6.38 -0.11 36.51
CA VAL A 368 -5.06 -0.64 36.85
C VAL A 368 -4.40 -1.19 35.60
N ALA A 369 -3.18 -0.74 35.33
CA ALA A 369 -2.37 -1.29 34.25
C ALA A 369 -1.81 -2.67 34.65
N ILE A 370 -2.21 -3.71 33.93
CA ILE A 370 -1.76 -5.09 34.21
C ILE A 370 -0.82 -5.52 33.09
N ASN A 371 0.38 -5.99 33.47
CA ASN A 371 1.33 -6.59 32.53
C ASN A 371 0.90 -8.01 32.20
N ALA A 372 0.89 -8.38 30.93
CA ALA A 372 0.41 -9.67 30.43
C ALA A 372 1.13 -10.89 31.10
N SER A 373 2.40 -10.75 31.49
CA SER A 373 3.17 -11.79 32.14
C SER A 373 2.82 -12.01 33.64
N THR A 374 2.21 -11.01 34.30
CA THR A 374 1.84 -11.03 35.71
C THR A 374 0.35 -10.83 35.96
N ALA A 375 -0.46 -10.88 34.90
CA ALA A 375 -1.89 -10.58 34.92
C ALA A 375 -2.67 -11.33 36.02
N LYS A 376 -2.36 -12.61 36.25
CA LYS A 376 -3.04 -13.43 37.21
C LYS A 376 -2.78 -13.00 38.68
N ILE A 377 -1.56 -12.60 38.97
CA ILE A 377 -1.16 -12.09 40.30
C ILE A 377 -1.68 -10.69 40.54
N GLY A 378 -1.61 -9.82 39.50
CA GLY A 378 -2.11 -8.45 39.55
C GLY A 378 -3.63 -8.37 39.75
N MET A 379 -4.41 -9.25 39.14
CA MET A 379 -5.87 -9.30 39.34
C MET A 379 -6.26 -9.71 40.75
N VAL A 380 -5.53 -10.66 41.36
CA VAL A 380 -5.78 -11.07 42.76
C VAL A 380 -5.48 -9.92 43.72
N GLN A 381 -4.38 -9.22 43.51
CA GLN A 381 -3.96 -8.11 44.37
C GLN A 381 -4.93 -6.93 44.29
N VAL A 382 -5.43 -6.60 43.11
CA VAL A 382 -6.46 -5.55 42.91
C VAL A 382 -7.79 -5.94 43.55
N ALA A 383 -8.20 -7.23 43.44
CA ALA A 383 -9.42 -7.71 44.09
C ALA A 383 -9.30 -7.65 45.64
N GLU A 384 -8.17 -7.99 46.19
CA GLU A 384 -7.92 -7.90 47.65
C GLU A 384 -7.91 -6.45 48.14
N GLU A 385 -7.29 -5.51 47.40
CA GLU A 385 -7.28 -4.09 47.76
C GLU A 385 -8.68 -3.48 47.69
N ILE A 386 -9.49 -3.83 46.68
CA ILE A 386 -10.89 -3.35 46.56
C ILE A 386 -11.75 -3.92 47.68
N ILE A 387 -11.60 -5.21 48.02
CA ILE A 387 -12.33 -5.86 49.10
C ILE A 387 -11.95 -5.23 50.45
N ALA A 388 -10.67 -4.95 50.67
CA ALA A 388 -10.19 -4.31 51.91
C ALA A 388 -10.80 -2.88 52.08
N VAL A 389 -10.96 -2.09 51.01
CA VAL A 389 -11.56 -0.76 51.05
C VAL A 389 -13.08 -0.82 51.20
N LEU A 390 -13.75 -1.86 50.67
CA LEU A 390 -15.21 -2.03 50.78
C LEU A 390 -15.62 -2.65 52.12
N ALA A 391 -14.70 -3.32 52.83
CA ALA A 391 -14.93 -3.95 54.12
C ALA A 391 -14.58 -3.04 55.31
N ALA A 392 -13.92 -1.91 55.06
CA ALA A 392 -13.57 -0.91 56.07
C ALA A 392 -14.64 0.23 56.10
#